data_d5c7a51ec3f4f7e8ffdddc209ae9dfc5
#
_entry.id   d5c7a51ec3f4f7e8ffdddc209ae9dfc5
#
_cell.length_a   1.000
_cell.length_b   1.000
_cell.length_c   1.000
_cell.angle_alpha   90.00
_cell.angle_beta   90.00
_cell.angle_gamma   90.00
#
_symmetry.space_group_name_H-M   'P 1'
#
loop_
_entity.id
_entity.type
_entity.pdbx_description
1 polymer ?
#
loop_
_entity_poly.entity_id
_entity_poly.type
_entity_poly.pdbx_seq_one_letter_code
_entity_poly.pdbx_strand_id
1 'polypeptide(L)'
;MRYHLAIDIGASGGRHILGHLEEGRLITEEIYRFENAMTWQDGSRVWDLPRLFCEILAGMRCCREQGKIPASVAIDTWAVDYVLLDKNRQVLGKTYGYRDMRTAGMDAVVEQHVPAHELYRRTGIQKQPFNTIYQLMAVKQQEPQLLEQAETFLMLPDYFNFLLTGRIASEYTNATSTQLVNPQTRDW
;
A
#
# COMPACT_ATOMS: atom_id res chain seq x y z
N MET A 1 -27.29 0.83 16.37
CA MET A 1 -26.72 1.47 15.16
C MET A 1 -25.51 0.65 14.73
N ARG A 2 -25.31 0.41 13.42
CA ARG A 2 -24.18 -0.39 12.91
C ARG A 2 -23.18 0.55 12.24
N TYR A 3 -21.99 0.64 12.82
CA TYR A 3 -20.91 1.50 12.33
C TYR A 3 -19.95 0.74 11.41
N HIS A 4 -19.33 1.46 10.46
CA HIS A 4 -18.27 0.99 9.56
C HIS A 4 -17.15 2.02 9.57
N LEU A 5 -15.90 1.59 9.70
CA LEU A 5 -14.75 2.46 9.76
C LEU A 5 -13.98 2.41 8.43
N ALA A 6 -13.78 3.56 7.82
CA ALA A 6 -12.86 3.76 6.71
C ALA A 6 -11.60 4.48 7.22
N ILE A 7 -10.44 3.91 6.95
CA ILE A 7 -9.13 4.48 7.26
C ILE A 7 -8.48 4.86 5.94
N ASP A 8 -8.46 6.16 5.65
CA ASP A 8 -7.90 6.76 4.43
C ASP A 8 -6.54 7.37 4.75
N ILE A 9 -5.47 6.76 4.27
CA ILE A 9 -4.09 7.18 4.53
C ILE A 9 -3.48 7.73 3.24
N GLY A 10 -3.40 9.04 3.13
CA GLY A 10 -2.70 9.72 2.05
C GLY A 10 -1.21 9.92 2.33
N ALA A 11 -0.47 10.37 1.32
CA ALA A 11 0.97 10.64 1.42
C ALA A 11 1.34 11.80 2.37
N SER A 12 0.39 12.65 2.73
CA SER A 12 0.58 13.83 3.61
C SER A 12 -0.20 13.76 4.91
N GLY A 13 -1.08 12.78 5.08
CA GLY A 13 -1.89 12.61 6.29
C GLY A 13 -2.90 11.50 6.13
N GLY A 14 -3.44 11.05 7.27
CA GLY A 14 -4.48 10.03 7.30
C GLY A 14 -5.65 10.46 8.17
N ARG A 15 -6.79 9.84 7.95
CA ARG A 15 -8.01 10.08 8.70
C ARG A 15 -8.84 8.81 8.86
N HIS A 16 -9.55 8.76 9.95
CA HIS A 16 -10.49 7.70 10.25
C HIS A 16 -11.90 8.27 10.18
N ILE A 17 -12.69 7.75 9.25
CA ILE A 17 -14.08 8.16 9.01
C ILE A 17 -15.00 7.03 9.43
N LEU A 18 -15.82 7.30 10.44
CA LEU A 18 -16.85 6.38 10.89
C LEU A 18 -18.16 6.69 10.17
N GLY A 19 -18.73 5.68 9.53
CA GLY A 19 -20.00 5.81 8.79
C GLY A 19 -21.09 4.90 9.35
N HIS A 20 -22.34 5.33 9.26
CA HIS A 20 -23.54 4.53 9.52
C HIS A 20 -24.71 5.01 8.67
N LEU A 21 -25.74 4.18 8.56
CA LEU A 21 -26.97 4.55 7.89
C LEU A 21 -27.99 5.03 8.92
N GLU A 22 -28.60 6.20 8.65
CA GLU A 22 -29.71 6.76 9.38
C GLU A 22 -30.78 7.22 8.38
N GLU A 23 -32.00 6.71 8.50
CA GLU A 23 -33.12 6.98 7.60
C GLU A 23 -32.77 6.86 6.10
N GLY A 24 -31.94 5.84 5.75
CA GLY A 24 -31.49 5.60 4.39
C GLY A 24 -30.39 6.53 3.88
N ARG A 25 -29.85 7.42 4.71
CA ARG A 25 -28.74 8.32 4.40
C ARG A 25 -27.46 7.84 5.06
N LEU A 26 -26.34 7.98 4.36
CA LEU A 26 -25.02 7.75 4.94
C LEU A 26 -24.62 8.97 5.77
N ILE A 27 -24.45 8.76 7.06
CA ILE A 27 -23.90 9.75 7.99
C ILE A 27 -22.45 9.39 8.24
N THR A 28 -21.54 10.36 8.13
CA THR A 28 -20.10 10.18 8.33
C THR A 28 -19.57 11.16 9.36
N GLU A 29 -18.61 10.69 10.13
CA GLU A 29 -17.95 11.47 11.18
C GLU A 29 -16.44 11.18 11.14
N GLU A 30 -15.62 12.24 11.15
CA GLU A 30 -14.18 12.10 11.30
C GLU A 30 -13.86 11.85 12.78
N ILE A 31 -13.29 10.68 13.07
CA ILE A 31 -12.98 10.24 14.44
C ILE A 31 -11.55 10.58 14.84
N TYR A 32 -10.63 10.51 13.87
CA TYR A 32 -9.21 10.69 14.11
C TYR A 32 -8.51 11.19 12.86
N ARG A 33 -7.48 12.01 13.05
CA ARG A 33 -6.62 12.51 11.97
C ARG A 33 -5.17 12.55 12.42
N PHE A 34 -4.24 12.29 11.49
CA PHE A 34 -2.81 12.37 11.73
C PHE A 34 -2.08 12.88 10.49
N GLU A 35 -0.89 13.44 10.69
CA GLU A 35 0.01 13.81 9.60
C GLU A 35 0.83 12.61 9.13
N ASN A 36 1.15 12.57 7.85
CA ASN A 36 2.01 11.56 7.25
C ASN A 36 3.09 12.23 6.40
N ALA A 37 4.27 11.65 6.39
CA ALA A 37 5.38 12.04 5.54
C ALA A 37 6.36 10.89 5.39
N MET A 38 7.04 10.85 4.25
CA MET A 38 8.22 10.00 4.10
C MET A 38 9.35 10.51 4.99
N THR A 39 10.16 9.60 5.50
CA THR A 39 11.38 9.91 6.25
C THR A 39 12.61 9.60 5.39
N TRP A 40 13.76 10.17 5.77
CA TRP A 40 15.02 9.83 5.17
C TRP A 40 15.73 8.75 5.99
N GLN A 41 16.14 7.68 5.33
CA GLN A 41 16.93 6.61 5.93
C GLN A 41 18.04 6.20 4.96
N ASP A 42 19.32 6.41 5.37
CA ASP A 42 20.51 6.09 4.57
C ASP A 42 20.44 6.58 3.12
N GLY A 43 20.05 7.84 2.92
CA GLY A 43 19.96 8.48 1.62
C GLY A 43 18.72 8.13 0.78
N SER A 44 17.77 7.37 1.34
CA SER A 44 16.52 6.97 0.68
C SER A 44 15.29 7.55 1.38
N ARG A 45 14.23 7.78 0.60
CA ARG A 45 12.91 8.15 1.13
C ARG A 45 12.10 6.91 1.42
N VAL A 46 11.73 6.74 2.69
CA VAL A 46 11.03 5.54 3.17
C VAL A 46 9.78 5.88 3.97
N TRP A 47 8.88 4.91 4.09
CA TRP A 47 7.72 4.98 4.96
C TRP A 47 8.00 4.33 6.31
N ASP A 48 7.59 4.99 7.39
CA ASP A 48 7.64 4.45 8.74
C ASP A 48 6.38 3.59 9.02
N LEU A 49 6.45 2.31 8.63
CA LEU A 49 5.32 1.39 8.79
C LEU A 49 4.90 1.18 10.24
N PRO A 50 5.81 1.01 11.22
CA PRO A 50 5.44 0.90 12.62
C PRO A 50 4.64 2.11 13.11
N ARG A 51 5.08 3.31 12.77
CA ARG A 51 4.36 4.54 13.10
C ARG A 51 2.96 4.56 12.47
N LEU A 52 2.86 4.28 11.16
CA LEU A 52 1.56 4.25 10.46
C LEU A 52 0.60 3.24 11.09
N PHE A 53 1.11 2.06 11.48
CA PHE A 53 0.27 1.08 12.15
C PHE A 53 -0.18 1.54 13.55
N CYS A 54 0.67 2.26 14.29
CA CYS A 54 0.27 2.89 15.55
C CYS A 54 -0.86 3.91 15.35
N GLU A 55 -0.82 4.71 14.27
CA GLU A 55 -1.89 5.66 13.93
C GLU A 55 -3.20 4.95 13.56
N ILE A 56 -3.14 3.83 12.83
CA ILE A 56 -4.30 2.98 12.54
C ILE A 56 -4.96 2.53 13.85
N LEU A 57 -4.16 1.99 14.78
CA LEU A 57 -4.66 1.53 16.07
C LEU A 57 -5.17 2.68 16.95
N ALA A 58 -4.56 3.86 16.88
CA ALA A 58 -5.00 5.04 17.63
C ALA A 58 -6.42 5.47 17.23
N GLY A 59 -6.71 5.58 15.93
CA GLY A 59 -8.05 5.92 15.47
C GLY A 59 -9.09 4.85 15.80
N MET A 60 -8.72 3.56 15.78
CA MET A 60 -9.61 2.47 16.25
C MET A 60 -9.90 2.59 17.75
N ARG A 61 -8.93 3.01 18.58
CA ARG A 61 -9.16 3.28 20.02
C ARG A 61 -10.13 4.44 20.23
N CYS A 62 -10.01 5.52 19.42
CA CYS A 62 -10.97 6.65 19.50
C CYS A 62 -12.41 6.19 19.24
N CYS A 63 -12.65 5.26 18.30
CA CYS A 63 -13.98 4.67 18.11
C CYS A 63 -14.48 3.98 19.40
N ARG A 64 -13.61 3.20 20.05
CA ARG A 64 -13.94 2.51 21.32
C ARG A 64 -14.24 3.49 22.45
N GLU A 65 -13.44 4.53 22.61
CA GLU A 65 -13.59 5.56 23.65
C GLU A 65 -14.92 6.31 23.52
N GLN A 66 -15.40 6.48 22.30
CA GLN A 66 -16.70 7.08 22.01
C GLN A 66 -17.87 6.07 22.07
N GLY A 67 -17.61 4.80 22.40
CA GLY A 67 -18.64 3.75 22.43
C GLY A 67 -19.18 3.36 21.06
N LYS A 68 -18.50 3.73 19.97
CA LYS A 68 -18.90 3.49 18.57
C LYS A 68 -18.05 2.38 17.94
N ILE A 69 -18.25 1.14 18.37
CA ILE A 69 -17.47 0.00 17.88
C ILE A 69 -17.87 -0.33 16.42
N PRO A 70 -16.96 -0.25 15.44
CA PRO A 70 -17.27 -0.57 14.05
C PRO A 70 -17.46 -2.07 13.84
N ALA A 71 -18.46 -2.44 13.05
CA ALA A 71 -18.71 -3.81 12.61
C ALA A 71 -17.76 -4.26 11.49
N SER A 72 -17.14 -3.33 10.79
CA SER A 72 -16.10 -3.58 9.79
C SER A 72 -15.12 -2.42 9.71
N VAL A 73 -13.91 -2.72 9.25
CA VAL A 73 -12.85 -1.75 8.98
C VAL A 73 -12.35 -1.98 7.56
N ALA A 74 -12.11 -0.90 6.83
CA ALA A 74 -11.40 -0.91 5.55
C ALA A 74 -10.26 0.10 5.60
N ILE A 75 -9.12 -0.26 4.99
CA ILE A 75 -7.94 0.59 4.90
C ILE A 75 -7.67 0.88 3.44
N ASP A 76 -7.49 2.15 3.12
CA ASP A 76 -7.01 2.64 1.83
C ASP A 76 -5.73 3.44 2.03
N THR A 77 -4.80 3.35 1.06
CA THR A 77 -3.56 4.13 1.05
C THR A 77 -3.28 4.64 -0.36
N TRP A 78 -2.16 5.34 -0.54
CA TRP A 78 -1.62 5.60 -1.88
C TRP A 78 -1.21 4.30 -2.56
N ALA A 79 -1.18 4.30 -3.88
CA ALA A 79 -0.82 3.15 -4.71
C ALA A 79 0.70 2.95 -4.83
N VAL A 80 1.11 1.92 -5.55
CA VAL A 80 2.44 1.53 -6.04
C VAL A 80 3.48 1.10 -5.01
N ASP A 81 3.36 1.51 -3.76
CA ASP A 81 4.31 1.13 -2.71
C ASP A 81 3.91 -0.19 -2.03
N TYR A 82 4.90 -0.93 -1.62
CA TYR A 82 4.74 -2.32 -1.15
C TYR A 82 5.73 -2.68 -0.06
N VAL A 83 5.52 -3.85 0.53
CA VAL A 83 6.47 -4.56 1.39
C VAL A 83 6.78 -5.93 0.80
N LEU A 84 8.00 -6.40 1.06
CA LEU A 84 8.39 -7.79 0.89
C LEU A 84 8.46 -8.44 2.27
N LEU A 85 7.89 -9.63 2.41
CA LEU A 85 7.95 -10.41 3.64
C LEU A 85 8.71 -11.71 3.42
N ASP A 86 9.51 -12.09 4.40
CA ASP A 86 10.20 -13.37 4.43
C ASP A 86 9.25 -14.54 4.83
N LYS A 87 9.77 -15.75 4.88
CA LYS A 87 9.05 -16.94 5.31
C LYS A 87 8.48 -16.86 6.74
N ASN A 88 9.03 -16.00 7.58
CA ASN A 88 8.58 -15.76 8.95
C ASN A 88 7.60 -14.55 9.02
N ARG A 89 7.19 -14.02 7.86
CA ARG A 89 6.31 -12.85 7.73
C ARG A 89 6.92 -11.57 8.29
N GLN A 90 8.25 -11.47 8.30
CA GLN A 90 8.97 -10.25 8.69
C GLN A 90 9.27 -9.40 7.44
N VAL A 91 9.19 -8.08 7.60
CA VAL A 91 9.50 -7.14 6.52
C VAL A 91 10.97 -7.24 6.15
N LEU A 92 11.25 -7.42 4.87
CA LEU A 92 12.57 -7.44 4.28
C LEU A 92 12.95 -6.05 3.76
N GLY A 93 14.15 -5.60 4.13
CA GLY A 93 14.70 -4.33 3.65
C GLY A 93 13.89 -3.10 4.10
N LYS A 94 13.98 -2.04 3.30
CA LYS A 94 13.29 -0.77 3.53
C LYS A 94 11.96 -0.74 2.77
N THR A 95 10.94 -0.08 3.34
CA THR A 95 9.73 0.25 2.60
C THR A 95 9.92 1.60 1.92
N TYR A 96 10.39 1.55 0.69
CA TYR A 96 10.66 2.76 -0.09
C TYR A 96 9.37 3.48 -0.46
N GLY A 97 9.43 4.81 -0.46
CA GLY A 97 8.33 5.62 -0.94
C GLY A 97 8.46 5.90 -2.44
N TYR A 98 7.33 6.03 -3.13
CA TYR A 98 7.25 6.23 -4.58
C TYR A 98 8.01 7.49 -5.11
N ARG A 99 8.37 8.43 -4.23
CA ARG A 99 9.18 9.61 -4.56
C ARG A 99 10.68 9.41 -4.34
N ASP A 100 11.10 8.18 -4.00
CA ASP A 100 12.52 7.85 -3.93
C ASP A 100 13.13 7.82 -5.34
N MET A 101 14.37 8.28 -5.43
CA MET A 101 15.05 8.39 -6.74
C MET A 101 15.66 7.08 -7.24
N ARG A 102 15.56 5.98 -6.47
CA ARG A 102 16.14 4.67 -6.84
C ARG A 102 15.58 4.10 -8.16
N THR A 103 14.42 4.55 -8.57
CA THR A 103 13.76 4.11 -9.81
C THR A 103 14.25 4.88 -11.05
N ALA A 104 15.11 5.88 -10.89
CA ALA A 104 15.62 6.65 -12.02
C ALA A 104 16.33 5.73 -13.04
N GLY A 105 15.89 5.77 -14.29
CA GLY A 105 16.42 4.94 -15.38
C GLY A 105 15.93 3.49 -15.39
N MET A 106 15.16 3.03 -14.42
CA MET A 106 14.66 1.66 -14.38
C MET A 106 13.65 1.35 -15.49
N ASP A 107 13.00 2.35 -16.01
CA ASP A 107 12.13 2.21 -17.18
C ASP A 107 12.91 1.74 -18.41
N ALA A 108 14.07 2.32 -18.67
CA ALA A 108 14.94 1.90 -19.78
C ALA A 108 15.47 0.46 -19.58
N VAL A 109 15.68 0.04 -18.34
CA VAL A 109 16.08 -1.33 -18.03
C VAL A 109 14.94 -2.32 -18.28
N VAL A 110 13.73 -1.99 -17.83
CA VAL A 110 12.54 -2.83 -18.07
C VAL A 110 12.25 -2.93 -19.58
N GLU A 111 12.41 -1.83 -20.33
CA GLU A 111 12.18 -1.80 -21.79
C GLU A 111 13.12 -2.73 -22.58
N GLN A 112 14.28 -3.09 -22.04
CA GLN A 112 15.16 -4.12 -22.64
C GLN A 112 14.53 -5.54 -22.57
N HIS A 113 13.60 -5.78 -21.66
CA HIS A 113 12.92 -7.05 -21.49
C HIS A 113 11.50 -7.04 -22.08
N VAL A 114 10.77 -5.95 -21.87
CA VAL A 114 9.41 -5.77 -22.37
C VAL A 114 9.25 -4.35 -22.92
N PRO A 115 9.03 -4.18 -24.24
CA PRO A 115 8.81 -2.87 -24.81
C PRO A 115 7.65 -2.12 -24.18
N ALA A 116 7.75 -0.79 -24.03
CA ALA A 116 6.76 0.02 -23.31
C ALA A 116 5.33 -0.14 -23.87
N HIS A 117 5.17 -0.23 -25.21
CA HIS A 117 3.85 -0.43 -25.83
C HIS A 117 3.25 -1.81 -25.51
N GLU A 118 4.07 -2.85 -25.39
CA GLU A 118 3.63 -4.19 -25.03
C GLU A 118 3.25 -4.25 -23.55
N LEU A 119 4.03 -3.62 -22.67
CA LEU A 119 3.70 -3.51 -21.25
C LEU A 119 2.36 -2.79 -21.04
N TYR A 120 2.15 -1.65 -21.75
CA TYR A 120 0.88 -0.94 -21.72
C TYR A 120 -0.27 -1.80 -22.26
N ARG A 121 -0.07 -2.49 -23.38
CA ARG A 121 -1.08 -3.36 -23.99
C ARG A 121 -1.54 -4.47 -23.03
N ARG A 122 -0.62 -5.03 -22.24
CA ARG A 122 -0.90 -6.10 -21.28
C ARG A 122 -1.59 -5.61 -20.01
N THR A 123 -1.21 -4.46 -19.51
CA THR A 123 -1.60 -4.01 -18.17
C THR A 123 -2.61 -2.85 -18.18
N GLY A 124 -2.67 -2.08 -19.27
CA GLY A 124 -3.51 -0.89 -19.37
C GLY A 124 -3.03 0.29 -18.49
N ILE A 125 -1.89 0.16 -17.83
CA ILE A 125 -1.40 1.16 -16.87
C ILE A 125 -0.42 2.12 -17.55
N GLN A 126 -0.66 3.43 -17.36
CA GLN A 126 0.22 4.49 -17.83
C GLN A 126 1.61 4.36 -17.21
N LYS A 127 2.66 4.54 -18.05
CA LYS A 127 4.05 4.59 -17.59
C LYS A 127 4.26 5.78 -16.64
N GLN A 128 4.68 5.50 -15.43
CA GLN A 128 5.14 6.47 -14.43
C GLN A 128 6.42 5.94 -13.79
N PRO A 129 7.43 6.79 -13.52
CA PRO A 129 8.73 6.32 -13.01
C PRO A 129 8.66 5.61 -11.66
N PHE A 130 7.58 5.82 -10.94
CA PHE A 130 7.33 5.23 -9.62
C PHE A 130 6.47 3.96 -9.64
N ASN A 131 6.02 3.47 -10.80
CA ASN A 131 5.22 2.24 -10.83
C ASN A 131 6.00 1.08 -10.22
N THR A 132 5.27 0.17 -9.58
CA THR A 132 5.87 -0.93 -8.80
C THR A 132 6.83 -1.79 -9.61
N ILE A 133 6.56 -2.01 -10.91
CA ILE A 133 7.47 -2.75 -11.79
C ILE A 133 8.88 -2.14 -11.82
N TYR A 134 9.00 -0.80 -11.83
CA TYR A 134 10.31 -0.12 -11.82
C TYR A 134 10.93 -0.14 -10.42
N GLN A 135 10.12 -0.08 -9.38
CA GLN A 135 10.59 -0.24 -8.02
C GLN A 135 11.16 -1.65 -7.76
N LEU A 136 10.49 -2.70 -8.24
CA LEU A 136 10.99 -4.08 -8.16
C LEU A 136 12.24 -4.30 -9.02
N MET A 137 12.32 -3.64 -10.19
CA MET A 137 13.53 -3.69 -11.01
C MET A 137 14.71 -3.03 -10.29
N ALA A 138 14.51 -1.92 -9.57
CA ALA A 138 15.54 -1.32 -8.75
C ALA A 138 16.01 -2.28 -7.63
N VAL A 139 15.09 -2.96 -6.94
CA VAL A 139 15.46 -4.00 -5.95
C VAL A 139 16.25 -5.12 -6.61
N LYS A 140 15.81 -5.61 -7.78
CA LYS A 140 16.50 -6.68 -8.51
C LYS A 140 17.95 -6.33 -8.85
N GLN A 141 18.21 -5.06 -9.18
CA GLN A 141 19.57 -4.61 -9.53
C GLN A 141 20.45 -4.26 -8.32
N GLN A 142 19.86 -3.66 -7.29
CA GLN A 142 20.62 -3.09 -6.17
C GLN A 142 20.69 -4.03 -4.97
N GLU A 143 19.62 -4.80 -4.71
CA GLU A 143 19.44 -5.65 -3.53
C GLU A 143 18.78 -7.00 -3.90
N PRO A 144 19.29 -7.76 -4.91
CA PRO A 144 18.63 -8.97 -5.43
C PRO A 144 18.32 -10.01 -4.36
N GLN A 145 19.13 -10.08 -3.31
CA GLN A 145 18.94 -10.98 -2.17
C GLN A 145 17.59 -10.76 -1.45
N LEU A 146 17.01 -9.56 -1.51
CA LEU A 146 15.70 -9.31 -0.93
C LEU A 146 14.59 -10.04 -1.71
N LEU A 147 14.69 -10.10 -3.05
CA LEU A 147 13.74 -10.87 -3.87
C LEU A 147 13.91 -12.39 -3.68
N GLU A 148 15.15 -12.85 -3.49
CA GLU A 148 15.44 -14.26 -3.24
C GLU A 148 14.88 -14.75 -1.88
N GLN A 149 14.82 -13.88 -0.89
CA GLN A 149 14.32 -14.16 0.46
C GLN A 149 12.82 -13.91 0.61
N ALA A 150 12.21 -13.19 -0.33
CA ALA A 150 10.82 -12.81 -0.26
C ALA A 150 9.90 -14.01 -0.58
N GLU A 151 9.01 -14.32 0.36
CA GLU A 151 7.93 -15.30 0.19
C GLU A 151 6.60 -14.61 -0.17
N THR A 152 6.46 -13.34 0.19
CA THR A 152 5.22 -12.61 0.02
C THR A 152 5.49 -11.15 -0.37
N PHE A 153 4.73 -10.69 -1.34
CA PHE A 153 4.62 -9.30 -1.74
C PHE A 153 3.24 -8.79 -1.33
N LEU A 154 3.16 -7.64 -0.63
CA LEU A 154 1.90 -6.99 -0.27
C LEU A 154 1.97 -5.50 -0.57
N MET A 155 0.91 -4.96 -1.18
CA MET A 155 0.70 -3.52 -1.23
C MET A 155 0.46 -2.98 0.19
N LEU A 156 0.70 -1.69 0.43
CA LEU A 156 0.62 -1.16 1.80
C LEU A 156 -0.73 -1.37 2.50
N PRO A 157 -1.91 -1.15 1.88
CA PRO A 157 -3.17 -1.43 2.56
C PRO A 157 -3.35 -2.91 2.86
N ASP A 158 -2.88 -3.80 2.00
CA ASP A 158 -2.91 -5.25 2.22
C ASP A 158 -2.01 -5.66 3.38
N TYR A 159 -0.85 -5.04 3.50
CA TYR A 159 0.05 -5.25 4.62
C TYR A 159 -0.58 -4.82 5.96
N PHE A 160 -1.22 -3.66 6.03
CA PHE A 160 -1.91 -3.23 7.24
C PHE A 160 -3.11 -4.12 7.57
N ASN A 161 -3.85 -4.57 6.57
CA ASN A 161 -4.90 -5.56 6.76
C ASN A 161 -4.34 -6.90 7.28
N PHE A 162 -3.18 -7.33 6.75
CA PHE A 162 -2.47 -8.50 7.29
C PHE A 162 -2.10 -8.33 8.76
N LEU A 163 -1.56 -7.18 9.17
CA LEU A 163 -1.23 -6.90 10.57
C LEU A 163 -2.45 -6.94 11.51
N LEU A 164 -3.62 -6.51 11.02
CA LEU A 164 -4.87 -6.55 11.80
C LEU A 164 -5.49 -7.95 11.90
N THR A 165 -5.34 -8.76 10.85
CA THR A 165 -6.13 -10.00 10.68
C THR A 165 -5.31 -11.30 10.71
N GLY A 166 -3.98 -11.19 10.48
CA GLY A 166 -3.11 -12.34 10.26
C GLY A 166 -3.28 -13.03 8.89
N ARG A 167 -4.18 -12.54 8.04
CA ARG A 167 -4.47 -13.12 6.71
C ARG A 167 -3.71 -12.37 5.62
N ILE A 168 -3.03 -13.11 4.77
CA ILE A 168 -2.39 -12.59 3.55
C ILE A 168 -3.43 -12.62 2.43
N ALA A 169 -3.68 -11.46 1.83
CA ALA A 169 -4.55 -11.29 0.68
C ALA A 169 -4.12 -10.03 -0.08
N SER A 170 -4.24 -10.04 -1.40
CA SER A 170 -3.99 -8.87 -2.25
C SER A 170 -5.32 -8.35 -2.80
N GLU A 171 -5.56 -7.05 -2.64
CA GLU A 171 -6.72 -6.38 -3.20
C GLU A 171 -6.46 -6.06 -4.68
N TYR A 172 -7.36 -6.50 -5.55
CA TYR A 172 -7.17 -6.48 -7.00
C TYR A 172 -7.03 -5.05 -7.56
N THR A 173 -7.86 -4.10 -7.14
CA THR A 173 -7.88 -2.76 -7.73
C THR A 173 -6.60 -2.00 -7.42
N ASN A 174 -6.03 -2.17 -6.21
CA ASN A 174 -4.72 -1.62 -5.88
C ASN A 174 -3.58 -2.37 -6.60
N ALA A 175 -3.67 -3.70 -6.70
CA ALA A 175 -2.69 -4.51 -7.42
C ALA A 175 -2.54 -4.08 -8.89
N THR A 176 -3.60 -3.61 -9.55
CA THR A 176 -3.52 -3.10 -10.92
C THR A 176 -2.54 -1.94 -11.08
N SER A 177 -2.38 -1.09 -10.04
CA SER A 177 -1.46 0.05 -10.06
C SER A 177 0.01 -0.34 -10.18
N THR A 178 0.34 -1.60 -9.91
CA THR A 178 1.72 -2.13 -9.99
C THR A 178 2.30 -2.17 -11.40
N GLN A 179 1.45 -2.17 -12.43
CA GLN A 179 1.81 -2.44 -13.82
C GLN A 179 2.32 -3.88 -14.03
N LEU A 180 1.84 -4.83 -13.21
CA LEU A 180 2.20 -6.26 -13.25
C LEU A 180 0.97 -7.15 -13.45
N VAL A 181 -0.23 -6.62 -13.27
CA VAL A 181 -1.49 -7.37 -13.39
C VAL A 181 -2.03 -7.29 -14.80
N ASN A 182 -2.48 -8.43 -15.33
CA ASN A 182 -3.23 -8.51 -16.57
C ASN A 182 -4.75 -8.33 -16.26
N PRO A 183 -5.41 -7.24 -16.71
CA PRO A 183 -6.80 -6.98 -16.38
C PRO A 183 -7.79 -7.93 -17.07
N GLN A 184 -7.37 -8.66 -18.12
CA GLN A 184 -8.21 -9.63 -18.82
C GLN A 184 -8.32 -10.95 -18.03
N THR A 185 -7.18 -11.45 -17.54
CA THR A 185 -7.12 -12.66 -16.70
C THR A 185 -7.38 -12.36 -15.24
N ARG A 186 -7.22 -11.11 -14.80
CA ARG A 186 -7.26 -10.65 -13.40
C ARG A 186 -6.21 -11.33 -12.52
N ASP A 187 -5.05 -11.59 -13.10
CA ASP A 187 -3.93 -12.28 -12.46
C ASP A 187 -2.60 -11.56 -12.77
N TRP A 188 -1.55 -11.92 -12.05
CA TRP A 188 -0.18 -11.40 -12.19
C TRP A 188 0.47 -11.75 -13.52
#